data_13db89fa4d3966cacef6ca17d6ba4fb0
#
_entry.id   13db89fa4d3966cacef6ca17d6ba4fb0
#
_cell.length_a   1.000
_cell.length_b   1.000
_cell.length_c   1.000
_cell.angle_alpha   90.00
_cell.angle_beta   90.00
_cell.angle_gamma   90.00
#
_symmetry.space_group_name_H-M   'P 1'
#
loop_
_entity.id
_entity.type
_entity.pdbx_description
1 polymer ?
#
loop_
_entity_poly.entity_id
_entity_poly.type
_entity_poly.pdbx_seq_one_letter_code
_entity_poly.pdbx_strand_id
1 'polypeptide(L)'
;MSRIAITGIAGFIGFHLTNKLVDEGHDVVGFDSFNDYYDPKLKQARAEELNMTDGIEVDQLDLKNKDKLIEWFGEKKPEIVIHLAAYAGVRNSLDFPDDYIQNNIVGTHNLIEACNEHGVEKVIYASTSCVMAGNELPWKEDEKVGYPLNPYGYSKLCNESQFMASDIPAAIGLRFFTVYGPWGRPDMALFDFTNKIIKNEPIDLFNNGDMIRDFTYVDDIVNGINIIIDYIKSSMVVKDIYNIGNGRQVPLMEFVENIEFQLQRKAIKNF
;
A
#
# COMPACT_ATOMS: atom_id res chain seq x y z
N MET A 1 11.68 16.73 13.18
CA MET A 1 11.04 15.62 13.91
C MET A 1 9.54 15.90 13.87
N SER A 2 8.71 14.95 13.46
CA SER A 2 7.24 15.07 13.41
C SER A 2 6.62 13.82 13.94
N ARG A 3 5.42 13.94 14.53
CA ARG A 3 4.60 12.77 14.88
C ARG A 3 3.81 12.33 13.66
N ILE A 4 4.11 11.13 13.18
CA ILE A 4 3.57 10.56 11.95
C ILE A 4 2.69 9.35 12.28
N ALA A 5 1.43 9.38 11.85
CA ALA A 5 0.54 8.23 11.96
C ALA A 5 0.61 7.38 10.69
N ILE A 6 0.74 6.06 10.84
CA ILE A 6 0.69 5.10 9.75
C ILE A 6 -0.51 4.19 9.94
N THR A 7 -1.49 4.24 9.05
CA THR A 7 -2.56 3.24 9.00
C THR A 7 -2.10 2.03 8.19
N GLY A 8 -2.38 0.82 8.65
CA GLY A 8 -1.82 -0.39 8.04
C GLY A 8 -0.35 -0.58 8.37
N ILE A 9 0.07 -0.15 9.56
CA ILE A 9 1.48 -0.18 10.03
C ILE A 9 2.07 -1.60 10.02
N ALA A 10 1.27 -2.63 10.33
CA ALA A 10 1.67 -4.04 10.25
C ALA A 10 1.54 -4.64 8.83
N GLY A 11 1.18 -3.83 7.84
CA GLY A 11 1.22 -4.18 6.42
C GLY A 11 2.64 -4.27 5.87
N PHE A 12 2.80 -4.73 4.64
CA PHE A 12 4.11 -4.88 4.00
C PHE A 12 4.88 -3.55 3.91
N ILE A 13 4.29 -2.54 3.27
CA ILE A 13 4.93 -1.23 3.11
C ILE A 13 5.00 -0.50 4.45
N GLY A 14 3.94 -0.58 5.27
CA GLY A 14 3.86 0.05 6.58
C GLY A 14 5.01 -0.37 7.51
N PHE A 15 5.31 -1.66 7.54
CA PHE A 15 6.42 -2.22 8.32
C PHE A 15 7.78 -1.62 7.94
N HIS A 16 8.12 -1.60 6.65
CA HIS A 16 9.39 -1.05 6.18
C HIS A 16 9.47 0.47 6.38
N LEU A 17 8.36 1.17 6.12
CA LEU A 17 8.29 2.61 6.30
C LEU A 17 8.47 3.01 7.77
N THR A 18 7.84 2.28 8.69
CA THR A 18 7.97 2.54 10.13
C THR A 18 9.43 2.45 10.56
N ASN A 19 10.13 1.37 10.22
CA ASN A 19 11.55 1.22 10.54
C ASN A 19 12.38 2.38 10.00
N LYS A 20 12.18 2.76 8.74
CA LYS A 20 12.88 3.87 8.11
C LYS A 20 12.65 5.19 8.83
N LEU A 21 11.40 5.52 9.17
CA LEU A 21 11.05 6.78 9.80
C LEU A 21 11.57 6.88 11.24
N VAL A 22 11.60 5.78 11.96
CA VAL A 22 12.19 5.70 13.30
C VAL A 22 13.70 5.91 13.24
N ASP A 23 14.39 5.26 12.30
CA ASP A 23 15.83 5.45 12.08
C ASP A 23 16.18 6.90 11.74
N GLU A 24 15.26 7.65 11.13
CA GLU A 24 15.39 9.08 10.85
C GLU A 24 14.95 9.98 12.00
N GLY A 25 14.55 9.39 13.13
CA GLY A 25 14.21 10.13 14.37
C GLY A 25 12.81 10.71 14.38
N HIS A 26 11.86 10.19 13.58
CA HIS A 26 10.46 10.55 13.68
C HIS A 26 9.77 9.83 14.84
N ASP A 27 8.75 10.47 15.41
CA ASP A 27 7.82 9.88 16.36
C ASP A 27 6.70 9.20 15.55
N VAL A 28 6.72 7.86 15.50
CA VAL A 28 5.80 7.08 14.69
C VAL A 28 4.77 6.40 15.56
N VAL A 29 3.49 6.59 15.23
CA VAL A 29 2.35 5.88 15.82
C VAL A 29 1.56 5.20 14.71
N GLY A 30 0.85 4.12 15.01
CA GLY A 30 0.06 3.50 13.95
C GLY A 30 -0.79 2.34 14.39
N PHE A 31 -1.68 1.93 13.49
CA PHE A 31 -2.59 0.82 13.75
C PHE A 31 -2.78 -0.07 12.54
N ASP A 32 -3.21 -1.30 12.81
CA ASP A 32 -3.67 -2.26 11.80
C ASP A 32 -4.93 -2.98 12.31
N SER A 33 -5.78 -3.42 11.41
CA SER A 33 -6.97 -4.20 11.77
C SER A 33 -6.66 -5.68 11.99
N PHE A 34 -5.48 -6.14 11.58
CA PHE A 34 -5.07 -7.54 11.58
C PHE A 34 -6.08 -8.47 10.89
N ASN A 35 -6.72 -7.97 9.83
CA ASN A 35 -7.70 -8.74 9.07
C ASN A 35 -7.09 -10.02 8.48
N ASP A 36 -7.96 -10.93 8.08
CA ASP A 36 -7.66 -12.27 7.57
C ASP A 36 -7.54 -12.36 6.04
N TYR A 37 -7.31 -11.24 5.37
CA TYR A 37 -7.06 -11.20 3.92
C TYR A 37 -5.97 -12.19 3.48
N TYR A 38 -4.94 -12.32 4.28
CA TYR A 38 -3.95 -13.41 4.30
C TYR A 38 -3.67 -13.79 5.76
N ASP A 39 -2.91 -14.88 6.01
CA ASP A 39 -2.64 -15.37 7.37
C ASP A 39 -2.25 -14.20 8.31
N PRO A 40 -3.07 -13.86 9.30
CA PRO A 40 -2.81 -12.74 10.21
C PRO A 40 -1.50 -12.86 11.00
N LYS A 41 -0.96 -14.07 11.13
CA LYS A 41 0.32 -14.31 11.81
C LYS A 41 1.48 -13.52 11.20
N LEU A 42 1.45 -13.29 9.88
CA LEU A 42 2.47 -12.47 9.24
C LEU A 42 2.40 -11.00 9.67
N LYS A 43 1.19 -10.45 9.85
CA LYS A 43 0.99 -9.11 10.39
C LYS A 43 1.38 -9.05 11.86
N GLN A 44 1.02 -10.07 12.64
CA GLN A 44 1.40 -10.19 14.04
C GLN A 44 2.93 -10.22 14.20
N ALA A 45 3.63 -11.03 13.40
CA ALA A 45 5.10 -11.08 13.42
C ALA A 45 5.75 -9.74 13.08
N ARG A 46 5.22 -9.00 12.08
CA ARG A 46 5.70 -7.63 11.79
C ARG A 46 5.44 -6.67 12.95
N ALA A 47 4.27 -6.74 13.58
CA ALA A 47 3.94 -5.91 14.72
C ALA A 47 4.81 -6.24 15.95
N GLU A 48 5.08 -7.51 16.20
CA GLU A 48 6.00 -7.95 17.24
C GLU A 48 7.41 -7.40 17.03
N GLU A 49 7.91 -7.46 15.79
CA GLU A 49 9.22 -6.89 15.43
C GLU A 49 9.23 -5.36 15.64
N LEU A 50 8.20 -4.66 15.21
CA LEU A 50 8.07 -3.20 15.43
C LEU A 50 8.02 -2.85 16.91
N ASN A 51 7.28 -3.61 17.71
CA ASN A 51 7.14 -3.38 19.16
C ASN A 51 8.44 -3.64 19.94
N MET A 52 9.46 -4.28 19.35
CA MET A 52 10.80 -4.38 19.92
C MET A 52 11.58 -3.07 19.80
N THR A 53 11.14 -2.15 18.97
CA THR A 53 11.75 -0.83 18.79
C THR A 53 11.20 0.13 19.85
N ASP A 54 12.08 0.78 20.59
CA ASP A 54 11.71 1.71 21.65
C ASP A 54 10.80 2.84 21.10
N GLY A 55 9.66 3.02 21.76
CA GLY A 55 8.69 4.07 21.42
C GLY A 55 7.67 3.71 20.36
N ILE A 56 7.72 2.49 19.80
CA ILE A 56 6.70 2.01 18.85
C ILE A 56 5.70 1.11 19.57
N GLU A 57 4.42 1.43 19.39
CA GLU A 57 3.29 0.59 19.78
C GLU A 57 2.34 0.47 18.59
N VAL A 58 2.06 -0.77 18.20
CA VAL A 58 1.12 -1.06 17.11
C VAL A 58 -0.25 -1.30 17.71
N ASP A 59 -1.15 -0.33 17.52
CA ASP A 59 -2.52 -0.43 18.00
C ASP A 59 -3.38 -1.35 17.09
N GLN A 60 -4.37 -2.03 17.67
CA GLN A 60 -5.37 -2.77 16.89
C GLN A 60 -6.61 -1.91 16.69
N LEU A 61 -6.83 -1.45 15.44
CA LEU A 61 -7.96 -0.60 15.09
C LEU A 61 -8.39 -0.83 13.63
N ASP A 62 -9.70 -0.85 13.41
CA ASP A 62 -10.31 -0.96 12.08
C ASP A 62 -10.86 0.40 11.64
N LEU A 63 -10.48 0.86 10.44
CA LEU A 63 -10.98 2.09 9.82
C LEU A 63 -12.51 2.19 9.73
N LYS A 64 -13.20 1.05 9.71
CA LYS A 64 -14.67 1.00 9.71
C LYS A 64 -15.29 1.49 11.02
N ASN A 65 -14.54 1.45 12.11
CA ASN A 65 -15.00 1.94 13.40
C ASN A 65 -14.67 3.43 13.56
N LYS A 66 -15.58 4.26 13.04
CA LYS A 66 -15.41 5.73 13.01
C LYS A 66 -15.16 6.31 14.40
N ASP A 67 -15.96 5.93 15.40
CA ASP A 67 -15.89 6.52 16.73
C ASP A 67 -14.53 6.24 17.40
N LYS A 68 -14.08 5.00 17.34
CA LYS A 68 -12.74 4.62 17.85
C LYS A 68 -11.61 5.29 17.07
N LEU A 69 -11.79 5.50 15.76
CA LEU A 69 -10.81 6.19 14.95
C LEU A 69 -10.64 7.65 15.36
N ILE A 70 -11.76 8.36 15.59
CA ILE A 70 -11.77 9.72 16.09
C ILE A 70 -11.11 9.79 17.48
N GLU A 71 -11.49 8.89 18.41
CA GLU A 71 -10.87 8.80 19.74
C GLU A 71 -9.35 8.60 19.66
N TRP A 72 -8.88 7.65 18.81
CA TRP A 72 -7.47 7.38 18.60
C TRP A 72 -6.70 8.60 18.08
N PHE A 73 -7.26 9.35 17.12
CA PHE A 73 -6.65 10.58 16.63
C PHE A 73 -6.55 11.66 17.71
N GLY A 74 -7.57 11.78 18.58
CA GLY A 74 -7.57 12.69 19.73
C GLY A 74 -6.49 12.36 20.75
N GLU A 75 -6.20 11.07 20.95
CA GLU A 75 -5.15 10.61 21.85
C GLU A 75 -3.75 10.77 21.25
N LYS A 76 -3.56 10.26 20.04
CA LYS A 76 -2.22 10.19 19.39
C LYS A 76 -1.77 11.53 18.77
N LYS A 77 -2.69 12.39 18.35
CA LYS A 77 -2.45 13.75 17.80
C LYS A 77 -1.38 13.79 16.71
N PRO A 78 -1.51 13.05 15.62
CA PRO A 78 -0.54 13.04 14.55
C PRO A 78 -0.51 14.37 13.79
N GLU A 79 0.68 14.80 13.36
CA GLU A 79 0.88 15.97 12.49
C GLU A 79 0.73 15.60 10.99
N ILE A 80 1.13 14.38 10.65
CA ILE A 80 1.08 13.84 9.29
C ILE A 80 0.47 12.44 9.36
N VAL A 81 -0.40 12.12 8.41
CA VAL A 81 -0.96 10.79 8.26
C VAL A 81 -0.46 10.13 6.98
N ILE A 82 0.04 8.91 7.08
CA ILE A 82 0.37 8.06 5.94
C ILE A 82 -0.64 6.92 5.88
N HIS A 83 -1.56 7.01 4.93
CA HIS A 83 -2.68 6.09 4.80
C HIS A 83 -2.34 4.94 3.86
N LEU A 84 -1.89 3.81 4.44
CA LEU A 84 -1.56 2.59 3.71
C LEU A 84 -2.58 1.46 3.93
N ALA A 85 -3.43 1.56 4.94
CA ALA A 85 -4.46 0.55 5.24
C ALA A 85 -5.44 0.44 4.07
N ALA A 86 -5.54 -0.74 3.49
CA ALA A 86 -6.47 -1.05 2.42
C ALA A 86 -6.57 -2.57 2.21
N TYR A 87 -7.70 -3.02 1.67
CA TYR A 87 -7.76 -4.29 0.98
C TYR A 87 -7.14 -4.10 -0.41
N ALA A 88 -6.08 -4.84 -0.72
CA ALA A 88 -5.34 -4.74 -1.96
C ALA A 88 -5.39 -6.08 -2.72
N GLY A 89 -5.36 -6.03 -4.04
CA GLY A 89 -5.37 -7.24 -4.86
C GLY A 89 -6.56 -7.27 -5.82
N VAL A 90 -6.24 -7.34 -7.10
CA VAL A 90 -7.22 -7.29 -8.19
C VAL A 90 -8.15 -8.50 -8.17
N ARG A 91 -7.60 -9.73 -8.02
CA ARG A 91 -8.39 -10.96 -8.09
C ARG A 91 -9.39 -11.06 -6.96
N ASN A 92 -8.91 -10.96 -5.73
CA ASN A 92 -9.77 -11.03 -4.55
C ASN A 92 -10.89 -9.99 -4.59
N SER A 93 -10.66 -8.84 -5.24
CA SER A 93 -11.70 -7.81 -5.35
C SER A 93 -12.88 -8.22 -6.25
N LEU A 94 -12.67 -9.16 -7.17
CA LEU A 94 -13.75 -9.69 -8.00
C LEU A 94 -14.65 -10.66 -7.23
N ASP A 95 -14.07 -11.40 -6.29
CA ASP A 95 -14.80 -12.38 -5.48
C ASP A 95 -15.48 -11.73 -4.26
N PHE A 96 -14.85 -10.69 -3.68
CA PHE A 96 -15.30 -10.00 -2.46
C PHE A 96 -15.37 -8.47 -2.63
N PRO A 97 -16.16 -7.93 -3.57
CA PRO A 97 -16.18 -6.48 -3.87
C PRO A 97 -16.62 -5.62 -2.69
N ASP A 98 -17.53 -6.13 -1.85
CA ASP A 98 -18.05 -5.40 -0.68
C ASP A 98 -16.94 -5.07 0.33
N ASP A 99 -15.97 -5.96 0.51
CA ASP A 99 -14.83 -5.73 1.39
C ASP A 99 -14.02 -4.50 0.95
N TYR A 100 -13.86 -4.31 -0.35
CA TYR A 100 -13.15 -3.15 -0.91
C TYR A 100 -13.95 -1.86 -0.76
N ILE A 101 -15.28 -1.92 -0.88
CA ILE A 101 -16.14 -0.76 -0.61
C ILE A 101 -16.04 -0.38 0.87
N GLN A 102 -16.23 -1.33 1.78
CA GLN A 102 -16.26 -1.05 3.21
C GLN A 102 -14.88 -0.61 3.75
N ASN A 103 -13.81 -1.30 3.37
CA ASN A 103 -12.49 -0.98 3.90
C ASN A 103 -11.84 0.21 3.18
N ASN A 104 -11.88 0.23 1.83
CA ASN A 104 -11.15 1.26 1.10
C ASN A 104 -11.95 2.55 0.99
N ILE A 105 -13.26 2.51 0.68
CA ILE A 105 -14.05 3.72 0.46
C ILE A 105 -14.60 4.26 1.78
N VAL A 106 -15.34 3.45 2.53
CA VAL A 106 -15.93 3.90 3.81
C VAL A 106 -14.83 4.13 4.84
N GLY A 107 -13.84 3.23 4.94
CA GLY A 107 -12.71 3.40 5.85
C GLY A 107 -11.90 4.67 5.58
N THR A 108 -11.63 5.00 4.30
CA THR A 108 -10.96 6.26 3.93
C THR A 108 -11.82 7.49 4.24
N HIS A 109 -13.13 7.41 4.03
CA HIS A 109 -14.04 8.49 4.43
C HIS A 109 -13.96 8.75 5.95
N ASN A 110 -14.02 7.71 6.77
CA ASN A 110 -13.90 7.82 8.22
C ASN A 110 -12.54 8.43 8.64
N LEU A 111 -11.46 8.07 7.94
CA LEU A 111 -10.14 8.65 8.18
C LEU A 111 -10.12 10.16 7.89
N ILE A 112 -10.69 10.59 6.76
CA ILE A 112 -10.79 12.00 6.41
C ILE A 112 -11.57 12.78 7.48
N GLU A 113 -12.67 12.21 7.95
CA GLU A 113 -13.47 12.80 9.04
C GLU A 113 -12.66 12.95 10.34
N ALA A 114 -11.90 11.90 10.74
CA ALA A 114 -11.03 11.95 11.90
C ALA A 114 -9.91 12.99 11.74
N CYS A 115 -9.31 13.09 10.55
CA CYS A 115 -8.32 14.13 10.23
C CYS A 115 -8.90 15.53 10.37
N ASN A 116 -10.08 15.78 9.82
CA ASN A 116 -10.76 17.08 9.90
C ASN A 116 -11.11 17.46 11.34
N GLU A 117 -11.64 16.51 12.13
CA GLU A 117 -12.04 16.75 13.53
C GLU A 117 -10.83 17.12 14.42
N HIS A 118 -9.67 16.53 14.15
CA HIS A 118 -8.45 16.77 14.94
C HIS A 118 -7.45 17.72 14.27
N GLY A 119 -7.83 18.39 13.18
CA GLY A 119 -7.01 19.40 12.52
C GLY A 119 -5.74 18.84 11.86
N VAL A 120 -5.79 17.60 11.38
CA VAL A 120 -4.68 17.03 10.59
C VAL A 120 -4.73 17.60 9.17
N GLU A 121 -3.74 18.38 8.82
CA GLU A 121 -3.68 19.11 7.55
C GLU A 121 -2.86 18.40 6.47
N LYS A 122 -2.15 17.33 6.79
CA LYS A 122 -1.18 16.68 5.90
C LYS A 122 -1.41 15.18 5.82
N VAL A 123 -1.78 14.70 4.63
CA VAL A 123 -2.03 13.27 4.38
C VAL A 123 -1.27 12.82 3.13
N ILE A 124 -0.58 11.70 3.24
CA ILE A 124 -0.03 10.94 2.11
C ILE A 124 -0.84 9.64 2.05
N TYR A 125 -1.37 9.29 0.89
CA TYR A 125 -2.21 8.09 0.79
C TYR A 125 -1.78 7.17 -0.34
N ALA A 126 -1.87 5.86 -0.10
CA ALA A 126 -1.63 4.86 -1.12
C ALA A 126 -2.75 4.84 -2.15
N SER A 127 -2.41 5.01 -3.41
CA SER A 127 -3.20 4.65 -4.57
C SER A 127 -2.55 3.47 -5.30
N THR A 128 -2.85 3.25 -6.55
CA THR A 128 -2.37 2.11 -7.34
C THR A 128 -2.28 2.46 -8.81
N SER A 129 -1.30 1.90 -9.50
CA SER A 129 -1.22 1.95 -10.96
C SER A 129 -2.44 1.31 -11.65
N CYS A 130 -3.21 0.46 -10.95
CA CYS A 130 -4.42 -0.16 -11.49
C CYS A 130 -5.52 0.85 -11.87
N VAL A 131 -5.49 2.09 -11.35
CA VAL A 131 -6.43 3.14 -11.76
C VAL A 131 -6.20 3.57 -13.20
N MET A 132 -5.00 3.37 -13.75
CA MET A 132 -4.62 3.68 -15.12
C MET A 132 -4.89 2.53 -16.11
N ALA A 133 -5.40 1.39 -15.63
CA ALA A 133 -5.65 0.22 -16.47
C ALA A 133 -6.62 0.58 -17.60
N GLY A 134 -6.19 0.28 -18.86
CA GLY A 134 -6.92 0.66 -20.06
C GLY A 134 -6.35 1.88 -20.80
N ASN A 135 -5.50 2.68 -20.17
CA ASN A 135 -4.75 3.73 -20.84
C ASN A 135 -3.55 3.16 -21.63
N GLU A 136 -3.08 3.91 -22.61
CA GLU A 136 -1.85 3.59 -23.34
C GLU A 136 -0.61 3.70 -22.43
N LEU A 137 0.42 2.90 -22.71
CA LEU A 137 1.69 2.96 -22.00
C LEU A 137 2.66 3.94 -22.67
N PRO A 138 3.55 4.59 -21.90
CA PRO A 138 3.69 4.56 -20.44
C PRO A 138 2.67 5.43 -19.73
N TRP A 139 2.17 5.00 -18.58
CA TRP A 139 1.19 5.76 -17.79
C TRP A 139 1.79 7.01 -17.14
N LYS A 140 1.15 8.15 -17.34
CA LYS A 140 1.55 9.44 -16.79
C LYS A 140 0.51 9.98 -15.82
N GLU A 141 0.93 10.76 -14.86
CA GLU A 141 0.07 11.29 -13.78
C GLU A 141 -0.99 12.27 -14.30
N ASP A 142 -0.65 13.05 -15.35
CA ASP A 142 -1.50 14.06 -15.97
C ASP A 142 -2.52 13.47 -16.97
N GLU A 143 -2.44 12.18 -17.24
CA GLU A 143 -3.40 11.51 -18.10
C GLU A 143 -4.77 11.36 -17.43
N LYS A 144 -5.81 11.55 -18.21
CA LYS A 144 -7.17 11.28 -17.75
C LYS A 144 -7.34 9.79 -17.44
N VAL A 145 -7.70 9.50 -16.20
CA VAL A 145 -8.02 8.14 -15.77
C VAL A 145 -9.33 7.70 -16.43
N GLY A 146 -9.29 6.52 -17.04
CA GLY A 146 -10.46 5.88 -17.64
C GLY A 146 -11.38 5.22 -16.60
N TYR A 147 -12.04 4.14 -17.01
CA TYR A 147 -12.85 3.34 -16.09
C TYR A 147 -12.00 2.19 -15.55
N PRO A 148 -11.78 2.13 -14.22
CA PRO A 148 -11.04 1.01 -13.62
C PRO A 148 -11.69 -0.34 -13.93
N LEU A 149 -10.88 -1.35 -14.23
CA LEU A 149 -11.33 -2.64 -14.73
C LEU A 149 -11.78 -3.61 -13.62
N ASN A 150 -11.65 -3.23 -12.35
CA ASN A 150 -11.94 -4.10 -11.21
C ASN A 150 -12.29 -3.30 -9.95
N PRO A 151 -12.91 -3.95 -8.94
CA PRO A 151 -13.32 -3.29 -7.69
C PRO A 151 -12.17 -2.66 -6.90
N TYR A 152 -10.98 -3.26 -6.90
CA TYR A 152 -9.81 -2.65 -6.28
C TYR A 152 -9.44 -1.32 -6.95
N GLY A 153 -9.35 -1.32 -8.27
CA GLY A 153 -9.03 -0.11 -9.05
C GLY A 153 -10.03 1.02 -8.80
N TYR A 154 -11.34 0.74 -8.88
CA TYR A 154 -12.34 1.80 -8.66
C TYR A 154 -12.35 2.28 -7.19
N SER A 155 -12.10 1.40 -6.21
CA SER A 155 -12.04 1.82 -4.81
C SER A 155 -10.88 2.79 -4.56
N LYS A 156 -9.73 2.55 -5.19
CA LYS A 156 -8.57 3.45 -5.09
C LYS A 156 -8.75 4.75 -5.86
N LEU A 157 -9.40 4.71 -7.04
CA LEU A 157 -9.79 5.93 -7.75
C LEU A 157 -10.80 6.78 -6.94
N CYS A 158 -11.70 6.11 -6.20
CA CYS A 158 -12.59 6.79 -5.27
C CYS A 158 -11.79 7.47 -4.16
N ASN A 159 -10.74 6.81 -3.61
CA ASN A 159 -9.87 7.45 -2.61
C ASN A 159 -9.17 8.69 -3.17
N GLU A 160 -8.63 8.65 -4.40
CA GLU A 160 -8.08 9.84 -5.04
C GLU A 160 -9.12 10.98 -5.08
N SER A 161 -10.35 10.67 -5.48
CA SER A 161 -11.46 11.64 -5.54
C SER A 161 -11.85 12.17 -4.15
N GLN A 162 -11.90 11.30 -3.13
CA GLN A 162 -12.23 11.69 -1.75
C GLN A 162 -11.21 12.69 -1.19
N PHE A 163 -9.90 12.44 -1.36
CA PHE A 163 -8.85 13.35 -0.89
C PHE A 163 -8.82 14.66 -1.69
N MET A 164 -9.01 14.60 -3.02
CA MET A 164 -9.09 15.80 -3.84
C MET A 164 -10.26 16.70 -3.45
N ALA A 165 -11.41 16.13 -3.06
CA ALA A 165 -12.61 16.85 -2.65
C ALA A 165 -12.65 17.21 -1.17
N SER A 166 -11.75 16.65 -0.32
CA SER A 166 -11.73 16.90 1.12
C SER A 166 -11.26 18.30 1.48
N ASP A 167 -11.52 18.72 2.73
CA ASP A 167 -11.02 19.99 3.27
C ASP A 167 -9.55 19.90 3.75
N ILE A 168 -8.92 18.72 3.69
CA ILE A 168 -7.50 18.55 4.02
C ILE A 168 -6.65 19.34 3.02
N PRO A 169 -5.89 20.35 3.47
CA PRO A 169 -5.20 21.26 2.57
C PRO A 169 -4.04 20.62 1.81
N ALA A 170 -3.34 19.66 2.42
CA ALA A 170 -2.22 18.98 1.81
C ALA A 170 -2.48 17.46 1.76
N ALA A 171 -2.82 16.95 0.57
CA ALA A 171 -3.10 15.53 0.34
C ALA A 171 -2.37 15.05 -0.93
N ILE A 172 -1.48 14.06 -0.77
CA ILE A 172 -0.68 13.53 -1.89
C ILE A 172 -0.96 12.04 -2.06
N GLY A 173 -1.44 11.67 -3.24
CA GLY A 173 -1.68 10.29 -3.64
C GLY A 173 -0.46 9.66 -4.28
N LEU A 174 -0.16 8.41 -3.93
CA LEU A 174 0.97 7.66 -4.48
C LEU A 174 0.45 6.42 -5.19
N ARG A 175 0.53 6.38 -6.51
CA ARG A 175 0.17 5.23 -7.35
C ARG A 175 1.33 4.25 -7.37
N PHE A 176 1.27 3.25 -6.48
CA PHE A 176 2.29 2.20 -6.44
C PHE A 176 2.10 1.20 -7.59
N PHE A 177 3.23 0.76 -8.14
CA PHE A 177 3.30 -0.35 -9.07
C PHE A 177 3.45 -1.68 -8.32
N THR A 178 4.09 -2.69 -8.92
CA THR A 178 4.20 -4.01 -8.28
C THR A 178 5.34 -4.02 -7.27
N VAL A 179 5.01 -3.77 -6.00
CA VAL A 179 6.01 -3.72 -4.92
C VAL A 179 6.41 -5.13 -4.50
N TYR A 180 7.72 -5.36 -4.33
CA TYR A 180 8.27 -6.62 -3.85
C TYR A 180 9.41 -6.39 -2.85
N GLY A 181 9.73 -7.41 -2.06
CA GLY A 181 10.82 -7.34 -1.08
C GLY A 181 10.61 -8.28 0.12
N PRO A 182 11.54 -8.27 1.08
CA PRO A 182 11.41 -9.03 2.33
C PRO A 182 10.12 -8.69 3.05
N TRP A 183 9.60 -9.62 3.83
CA TRP A 183 8.33 -9.43 4.54
C TRP A 183 7.14 -9.09 3.61
N GLY A 184 7.25 -9.38 2.32
CA GLY A 184 6.21 -9.11 1.33
C GLY A 184 4.93 -9.91 1.58
N ARG A 185 3.92 -9.63 0.77
CA ARG A 185 2.61 -10.30 0.87
C ARG A 185 2.69 -11.69 0.24
N PRO A 186 2.12 -12.72 0.90
CA PRO A 186 2.19 -14.10 0.42
C PRO A 186 1.37 -14.36 -0.86
N ASP A 187 0.37 -13.52 -1.15
CA ASP A 187 -0.48 -13.57 -2.35
C ASP A 187 0.16 -12.91 -3.59
N MET A 188 1.32 -12.27 -3.43
CA MET A 188 2.06 -11.65 -4.54
C MET A 188 2.97 -12.65 -5.24
N ALA A 189 3.16 -12.46 -6.55
CA ALA A 189 3.86 -13.39 -7.43
C ALA A 189 5.23 -13.85 -6.92
N LEU A 190 6.01 -12.99 -6.27
CA LEU A 190 7.32 -13.38 -5.75
C LEU A 190 7.20 -14.52 -4.72
N PHE A 191 6.35 -14.33 -3.71
CA PHE A 191 6.17 -15.33 -2.64
C PHE A 191 5.39 -16.55 -3.12
N ASP A 192 4.32 -16.36 -3.87
CA ASP A 192 3.50 -17.46 -4.39
C ASP A 192 4.34 -18.39 -5.30
N PHE A 193 5.04 -17.82 -6.27
CA PHE A 193 5.88 -18.60 -7.19
C PHE A 193 7.06 -19.25 -6.48
N THR A 194 7.74 -18.52 -5.59
CA THR A 194 8.86 -19.07 -4.81
C THR A 194 8.41 -20.28 -3.98
N ASN A 195 7.30 -20.15 -3.25
CA ASN A 195 6.76 -21.24 -2.43
C ASN A 195 6.34 -22.45 -3.26
N LYS A 196 5.64 -22.23 -4.37
CA LYS A 196 5.22 -23.29 -5.28
C LYS A 196 6.41 -24.02 -5.91
N ILE A 197 7.43 -23.28 -6.35
CA ILE A 197 8.65 -23.88 -6.94
C ILE A 197 9.39 -24.72 -5.89
N ILE A 198 9.52 -24.24 -4.64
CA ILE A 198 10.16 -24.98 -3.55
C ILE A 198 9.42 -26.29 -3.25
N LYS A 199 8.08 -26.26 -3.29
CA LYS A 199 7.20 -27.41 -3.05
C LYS A 199 7.01 -28.32 -4.27
N ASN A 200 7.57 -28.00 -5.42
CA ASN A 200 7.32 -28.64 -6.71
C ASN A 200 5.82 -28.61 -7.12
N GLU A 201 5.13 -27.54 -6.80
CA GLU A 201 3.75 -27.27 -7.21
C GLU A 201 3.75 -26.41 -8.49
N PRO A 202 2.72 -26.53 -9.36
CA PRO A 202 2.64 -25.72 -10.58
C PRO A 202 2.38 -24.24 -10.25
N ILE A 203 3.03 -23.34 -11.01
CA ILE A 203 2.73 -21.89 -11.01
C ILE A 203 1.77 -21.58 -12.16
N ASP A 204 0.71 -20.78 -11.90
CA ASP A 204 -0.25 -20.36 -12.90
C ASP A 204 0.21 -19.09 -13.59
N LEU A 205 0.44 -19.15 -14.90
CA LEU A 205 0.88 -18.05 -15.73
C LEU A 205 -0.29 -17.53 -16.58
N PHE A 206 -0.93 -16.47 -16.10
CA PHE A 206 -2.06 -15.88 -16.81
C PHE A 206 -1.64 -15.24 -18.13
N ASN A 207 -2.58 -15.19 -19.08
CA ASN A 207 -2.34 -14.70 -20.43
C ASN A 207 -1.15 -15.39 -21.10
N ASN A 208 -1.02 -16.71 -20.90
CA ASN A 208 0.11 -17.51 -21.41
C ASN A 208 1.49 -16.95 -21.05
N GLY A 209 1.62 -16.24 -19.93
CA GLY A 209 2.85 -15.57 -19.51
C GLY A 209 3.19 -14.28 -20.27
N ASP A 210 2.37 -13.88 -21.24
CA ASP A 210 2.55 -12.62 -21.98
C ASP A 210 2.01 -11.44 -21.16
N MET A 211 2.80 -11.07 -20.18
CA MET A 211 2.50 -9.95 -19.26
C MET A 211 3.78 -9.18 -18.96
N ILE A 212 3.64 -7.87 -18.87
CA ILE A 212 4.72 -6.96 -18.48
C ILE A 212 4.33 -6.30 -17.15
N ARG A 213 5.30 -6.14 -16.25
CA ARG A 213 5.13 -5.47 -14.96
C ARG A 213 6.30 -4.55 -14.69
N ASP A 214 6.02 -3.48 -13.97
CA ASP A 214 7.04 -2.71 -13.26
C ASP A 214 7.15 -3.31 -11.85
N PHE A 215 8.30 -3.94 -11.57
CA PHE A 215 8.62 -4.46 -10.24
C PHE A 215 9.48 -3.45 -9.50
N THR A 216 8.94 -2.89 -8.42
CA THR A 216 9.59 -1.86 -7.62
C THR A 216 9.98 -2.43 -6.25
N TYR A 217 11.25 -2.31 -5.89
CA TYR A 217 11.72 -2.81 -4.59
C TYR A 217 11.16 -1.95 -3.45
N VAL A 218 10.88 -2.59 -2.32
CA VAL A 218 10.18 -1.91 -1.19
C VAL A 218 10.94 -0.71 -0.66
N ASP A 219 12.27 -0.75 -0.63
CA ASP A 219 13.09 0.37 -0.15
C ASP A 219 12.96 1.59 -1.08
N ASP A 220 12.79 1.40 -2.38
CA ASP A 220 12.55 2.49 -3.32
C ASP A 220 11.19 3.14 -3.07
N ILE A 221 10.17 2.34 -2.74
CA ILE A 221 8.85 2.85 -2.32
C ILE A 221 8.97 3.66 -1.03
N VAL A 222 9.64 3.12 -0.03
CA VAL A 222 9.84 3.78 1.27
C VAL A 222 10.63 5.08 1.11
N ASN A 223 11.69 5.08 0.31
CA ASN A 223 12.44 6.28 0.00
C ASN A 223 11.59 7.31 -0.75
N GLY A 224 10.76 6.87 -1.70
CA GLY A 224 9.81 7.74 -2.39
C GLY A 224 8.81 8.39 -1.43
N ILE A 225 8.22 7.63 -0.52
CA ILE A 225 7.33 8.17 0.53
C ILE A 225 8.08 9.19 1.39
N ASN A 226 9.32 8.90 1.77
CA ASN A 226 10.12 9.78 2.61
C ASN A 226 10.40 11.14 1.94
N ILE A 227 10.71 11.15 0.64
CA ILE A 227 10.86 12.39 -0.14
C ILE A 227 9.55 13.19 -0.12
N ILE A 228 8.41 12.54 -0.25
CA ILE A 228 7.10 13.19 -0.20
C ILE A 228 6.77 13.73 1.20
N ILE A 229 7.22 13.06 2.27
CA ILE A 229 7.09 13.58 3.64
C ILE A 229 7.82 14.92 3.77
N ASP A 230 9.03 15.04 3.27
CA ASP A 230 9.78 16.29 3.32
C ASP A 230 9.14 17.39 2.43
N TYR A 231 8.63 17.01 1.28
CA TYR A 231 7.90 17.93 0.40
C TYR A 231 6.61 18.46 1.06
N ILE A 232 5.77 17.58 1.61
CA ILE A 232 4.49 17.96 2.21
C ILE A 232 4.69 18.78 3.51
N LYS A 233 5.78 18.55 4.25
CA LYS A 233 6.14 19.37 5.42
C LYS A 233 6.35 20.83 5.06
N SER A 234 6.96 21.10 3.91
CA SER A 234 7.24 22.45 3.41
C SER A 234 6.06 23.11 2.70
N SER A 235 5.01 22.36 2.41
CA SER A 235 3.85 22.82 1.65
C SER A 235 2.69 23.17 2.58
N MET A 236 2.04 24.32 2.35
CA MET A 236 0.82 24.70 3.08
C MET A 236 -0.45 24.12 2.41
N VAL A 237 -0.50 24.16 1.09
CA VAL A 237 -1.61 23.65 0.29
C VAL A 237 -1.03 22.90 -0.89
N VAL A 238 -1.33 21.61 -1.01
CA VAL A 238 -0.97 20.80 -2.17
C VAL A 238 -1.91 19.62 -2.30
N LYS A 239 -2.50 19.43 -3.47
CA LYS A 239 -3.26 18.22 -3.79
C LYS A 239 -2.72 17.69 -5.11
N ASP A 240 -2.04 16.55 -5.04
CA ASP A 240 -1.34 16.01 -6.19
C ASP A 240 -1.27 14.48 -6.15
N ILE A 241 -0.91 13.87 -7.27
CA ILE A 241 -0.79 12.42 -7.40
C ILE A 241 0.50 12.12 -8.14
N TYR A 242 1.28 11.16 -7.62
CA TYR A 242 2.53 10.72 -8.23
C TYR A 242 2.54 9.21 -8.46
N ASN A 243 3.12 8.78 -9.57
CA ASN A 243 3.49 7.39 -9.79
C ASN A 243 4.78 7.07 -9.02
N ILE A 244 4.80 5.94 -8.31
CA ILE A 244 6.04 5.43 -7.72
C ILE A 244 6.28 4.03 -8.26
N GLY A 245 7.24 3.91 -9.16
CA GLY A 245 7.66 2.69 -9.84
C GLY A 245 9.14 2.73 -10.17
N ASN A 246 9.68 1.59 -10.61
CA ASN A 246 11.08 1.46 -11.02
C ASN A 246 11.34 2.06 -12.43
N GLY A 247 10.28 2.26 -13.23
CA GLY A 247 10.38 2.74 -14.60
C GLY A 247 10.89 1.69 -15.61
N ARG A 248 11.02 0.42 -15.18
CA ARG A 248 11.46 -0.67 -16.03
C ARG A 248 10.33 -1.65 -16.32
N GLN A 249 10.08 -1.91 -17.59
CA GLN A 249 9.17 -2.94 -18.04
C GLN A 249 9.86 -4.31 -17.98
N VAL A 250 9.36 -5.21 -17.12
CA VAL A 250 9.90 -6.57 -16.96
C VAL A 250 8.87 -7.58 -17.45
N PRO A 251 9.19 -8.40 -18.47
CA PRO A 251 8.36 -9.53 -18.87
C PRO A 251 8.18 -10.51 -17.70
N LEU A 252 6.96 -11.04 -17.52
CA LEU A 252 6.69 -12.00 -16.45
C LEU A 252 7.59 -13.24 -16.51
N MET A 253 7.91 -13.69 -17.73
CA MET A 253 8.78 -14.84 -17.91
C MET A 253 10.23 -14.57 -17.47
N GLU A 254 10.77 -13.37 -17.69
CA GLU A 254 12.08 -12.95 -17.15
C GLU A 254 12.07 -13.00 -15.61
N PHE A 255 10.98 -12.55 -15.00
CA PHE A 255 10.81 -12.61 -13.54
C PHE A 255 10.80 -14.05 -13.01
N VAL A 256 10.07 -14.95 -13.69
CA VAL A 256 10.04 -16.38 -13.34
C VAL A 256 11.42 -17.02 -13.51
N GLU A 257 12.13 -16.74 -14.60
CA GLU A 257 13.48 -17.25 -14.86
C GLU A 257 14.48 -16.81 -13.79
N ASN A 258 14.37 -15.58 -13.30
CA ASN A 258 15.19 -15.09 -12.20
C ASN A 258 14.92 -15.85 -10.90
N ILE A 259 13.65 -16.15 -10.57
CA ILE A 259 13.32 -16.97 -9.40
C ILE A 259 13.87 -18.40 -9.57
N GLU A 260 13.69 -19.02 -10.73
CA GLU A 260 14.24 -20.35 -11.04
C GLU A 260 15.77 -20.38 -10.87
N PHE A 261 16.44 -19.34 -11.35
CA PHE A 261 17.89 -19.20 -11.24
C PHE A 261 18.35 -19.10 -9.77
N GLN A 262 17.72 -18.26 -8.98
CA GLN A 262 18.07 -18.08 -7.57
C GLN A 262 17.80 -19.34 -6.74
N LEU A 263 16.71 -20.05 -7.03
CA LEU A 263 16.35 -21.28 -6.33
C LEU A 263 17.12 -22.52 -6.85
N GLN A 264 17.83 -22.40 -7.97
CA GLN A 264 18.44 -23.54 -8.67
C GLN A 264 17.43 -24.66 -8.97
N ARG A 265 16.19 -24.28 -9.30
CA ARG A 265 15.06 -25.18 -9.57
C ARG A 265 14.25 -24.67 -10.74
N LYS A 266 13.60 -25.59 -11.47
CA LYS A 266 12.69 -25.24 -12.55
C LYS A 266 11.25 -25.24 -12.06
N ALA A 267 10.48 -24.24 -12.47
CA ALA A 267 9.04 -24.16 -12.22
C ALA A 267 8.28 -25.13 -13.11
N ILE A 268 7.27 -25.76 -12.54
CA ILE A 268 6.20 -26.42 -13.32
C ILE A 268 5.24 -25.31 -13.74
N LYS A 269 5.18 -25.01 -15.04
CA LYS A 269 4.40 -23.88 -15.57
C LYS A 269 3.06 -24.36 -16.10
N ASN A 270 1.98 -23.76 -15.59
CA ASN A 270 0.61 -23.94 -16.07
C ASN A 270 0.19 -22.65 -16.80
N PHE A 271 -0.07 -22.77 -18.11
CA PHE A 271 -0.38 -21.62 -18.99
C PHE A 271 -1.89 -21.50 -19.22
#